data_d4d6447963475e4c07283361386b6ba4
#
_entry.id   d4d6447963475e4c07283361386b6ba4
#
_cell.length_a   1.000
_cell.length_b   1.000
_cell.length_c   1.000
_cell.angle_alpha   90.00
_cell.angle_beta   90.00
_cell.angle_gamma   90.00
#
_symmetry.space_group_name_H-M   'P 1'
#
loop_
_entity.id
_entity.type
_entity.pdbx_description
1 polymer ?
#
loop_
_entity_poly.entity_id
_entity_poly.type
_entity_poly.pdbx_seq_one_letter_code
_entity_poly.pdbx_strand_id
1 'polypeptide(L)'
;ATTFGDKKQLGDPISFYVFQGARIARFNPCLSLNYEWNFGLSAGWKPYDNDYNSYNGAVGSRMNAYINAGIYLNWAFSRYFDLIIGGDFTHFSNGNTKFPNAGVNTTGAKIGLVYNFNRTEEELTKSLLRPAIPRFPRHISYDLVLFGSWRRKGVYIGDGRQIASPGS
;
A
#
# COMPACT_ATOMS: atom_id res chain seq x y z
N ALA A 1 4.80 -6.40 -11.07
CA ALA A 1 4.89 -5.22 -11.93
C ALA A 1 3.51 -4.60 -12.05
N THR A 2 3.43 -3.30 -11.90
CA THR A 2 2.15 -2.57 -11.99
C THR A 2 2.10 -1.90 -13.35
N THR A 3 1.11 -2.25 -14.16
CA THR A 3 0.91 -1.63 -15.47
C THR A 3 -0.15 -0.55 -15.33
N PHE A 4 0.26 0.70 -15.41
CA PHE A 4 -0.64 1.83 -15.56
C PHE A 4 -0.96 2.00 -17.04
N GLY A 5 -2.19 2.36 -17.41
CA GLY A 5 -2.61 2.45 -18.81
C GLY A 5 -1.75 3.35 -19.73
N ASP A 6 -0.91 4.21 -19.15
CA ASP A 6 0.04 5.05 -19.88
C ASP A 6 1.50 4.71 -19.56
N LYS A 7 1.99 3.63 -20.17
CA LYS A 7 3.40 3.22 -20.10
C LYS A 7 4.37 4.27 -20.65
N LYS A 8 3.92 5.10 -21.59
CA LYS A 8 4.78 6.12 -22.20
C LYS A 8 5.15 7.20 -21.18
N GLN A 9 4.20 7.61 -20.36
CA GLN A 9 4.40 8.67 -19.37
C GLN A 9 4.88 8.15 -18.01
N LEU A 10 4.35 7.03 -17.53
CA LEU A 10 4.61 6.55 -16.16
C LEU A 10 5.62 5.40 -16.09
N GLY A 11 5.83 4.66 -17.18
CA GLY A 11 6.70 3.48 -17.20
C GLY A 11 5.99 2.21 -16.70
N ASP A 12 6.79 1.19 -16.40
CA ASP A 12 6.37 -0.10 -15.83
C ASP A 12 7.09 -0.33 -14.49
N PRO A 13 6.65 0.29 -13.39
CA PRO A 13 7.32 0.17 -12.12
C PRO A 13 7.15 -1.20 -11.47
N ILE A 14 8.20 -1.61 -10.75
CA ILE A 14 8.20 -2.81 -9.91
C ILE A 14 8.28 -2.35 -8.46
N SER A 15 7.45 -2.93 -7.60
CA SER A 15 7.42 -2.62 -6.17
C SER A 15 7.92 -3.78 -5.34
N PHE A 16 8.75 -3.46 -4.33
CA PHE A 16 9.17 -4.36 -3.27
C PHE A 16 8.64 -3.81 -1.96
N TYR A 17 7.95 -4.63 -1.20
CA TYR A 17 7.29 -4.18 0.01
C TYR A 17 7.25 -5.26 1.08
N VAL A 18 7.14 -4.82 2.31
CA VAL A 18 6.74 -5.63 3.46
C VAL A 18 5.24 -5.46 3.67
N PHE A 19 4.59 -6.49 4.17
CA PHE A 19 3.16 -6.43 4.44
C PHE A 19 2.87 -6.85 5.87
N GLN A 20 1.82 -6.27 6.41
CA GLN A 20 1.23 -6.66 7.68
C GLN A 20 -0.28 -6.68 7.53
N GLY A 21 -0.91 -7.65 8.15
CA GLY A 21 -2.36 -7.74 8.15
C GLY A 21 -2.88 -8.43 9.40
N ALA A 22 -4.14 -8.21 9.70
CA ALA A 22 -4.81 -8.88 10.79
C ALA A 22 -6.31 -9.02 10.51
N ARG A 23 -6.94 -9.89 11.30
CA ARG A 23 -8.38 -10.07 11.25
C ARG A 23 -9.09 -8.97 12.03
N ILE A 24 -10.03 -8.30 11.35
CA ILE A 24 -10.92 -7.31 11.96
C ILE A 24 -12.07 -8.04 12.66
N ALA A 25 -12.73 -8.96 11.95
CA ALA A 25 -13.90 -9.67 12.45
C ALA A 25 -13.94 -11.12 11.92
N ARG A 26 -14.52 -11.99 12.70
CA ARG A 26 -14.82 -13.37 12.32
C ARG A 26 -16.33 -13.57 12.37
N PHE A 27 -16.93 -13.85 11.24
CA PHE A 27 -18.38 -14.04 11.13
C PHE A 27 -18.79 -15.47 11.51
N ASN A 28 -17.96 -16.44 11.09
CA ASN A 28 -18.10 -17.86 11.45
C ASN A 28 -16.72 -18.53 11.38
N PRO A 29 -16.57 -19.82 11.69
CA PRO A 29 -15.28 -20.51 11.63
C PRO A 29 -14.56 -20.42 10.30
N CYS A 30 -15.31 -20.29 9.20
CA CYS A 30 -14.76 -20.29 7.84
C CYS A 30 -14.70 -18.91 7.18
N LEU A 31 -15.37 -17.87 7.73
CA LEU A 31 -15.47 -16.56 7.10
C LEU A 31 -14.98 -15.44 8.03
N SER A 32 -14.04 -14.65 7.56
CA SER A 32 -13.51 -13.51 8.28
C SER A 32 -13.30 -12.29 7.39
N LEU A 33 -13.40 -11.11 8.00
CA LEU A 33 -12.98 -9.83 7.43
C LEU A 33 -11.59 -9.50 7.96
N ASN A 34 -10.70 -9.13 7.06
CA ASN A 34 -9.32 -8.84 7.35
C ASN A 34 -8.92 -7.50 6.73
N TYR A 35 -7.88 -6.88 7.30
CA TYR A 35 -7.18 -5.77 6.68
C TYR A 35 -5.74 -6.15 6.39
N GLU A 36 -5.14 -5.44 5.47
CA GLU A 36 -3.70 -5.46 5.24
C GLU A 36 -3.21 -4.05 4.93
N TRP A 37 -1.97 -3.79 5.25
CA TRP A 37 -1.24 -2.64 4.76
C TRP A 37 0.17 -3.06 4.35
N ASN A 38 0.67 -2.40 3.32
CA ASN A 38 1.95 -2.71 2.73
C ASN A 38 2.75 -1.42 2.60
N PHE A 39 4.04 -1.50 2.90
CA PHE A 39 4.96 -0.38 2.78
C PHE A 39 6.24 -0.83 2.08
N GLY A 40 6.74 -0.02 1.14
CA GLY A 40 7.92 -0.37 0.41
C GLY A 40 8.39 0.69 -0.57
N LEU A 41 9.15 0.23 -1.55
CA LEU A 41 9.72 1.05 -2.61
C LEU A 41 9.28 0.53 -3.97
N SER A 42 9.01 1.46 -4.87
CA SER A 42 8.68 1.19 -6.27
C SER A 42 9.72 1.84 -7.17
N ALA A 43 10.28 1.09 -8.11
CA ALA A 43 11.32 1.53 -9.02
C ALA A 43 10.92 1.26 -10.49
N GLY A 44 11.49 2.01 -11.42
CA GLY A 44 11.20 1.86 -12.86
C GLY A 44 10.20 2.88 -13.38
N TRP A 45 9.91 3.91 -12.60
CA TRP A 45 9.10 5.04 -13.05
C TRP A 45 9.83 5.89 -14.07
N LYS A 46 9.09 6.46 -15.03
CA LYS A 46 9.57 7.51 -15.91
C LYS A 46 9.27 8.86 -15.26
N PRO A 47 10.29 9.60 -14.80
CA PRO A 47 10.06 10.90 -14.18
C PRO A 47 9.66 11.95 -15.22
N TYR A 48 9.12 13.05 -14.73
CA TYR A 48 8.94 14.26 -15.51
C TYR A 48 10.26 14.71 -16.15
N ASP A 49 10.17 15.15 -17.37
CA ASP A 49 11.27 15.74 -18.13
C ASP A 49 10.69 16.81 -19.06
N ASN A 50 11.33 17.97 -19.14
CA ASN A 50 10.84 19.09 -19.94
C ASN A 50 10.76 18.77 -21.44
N ASP A 51 11.69 17.96 -21.93
CA ASP A 51 11.82 17.70 -23.38
C ASP A 51 11.10 16.43 -23.79
N TYR A 52 11.16 15.37 -22.93
CA TYR A 52 10.73 14.03 -23.32
C TYR A 52 9.47 13.54 -22.59
N ASN A 53 9.11 14.15 -21.44
CA ASN A 53 7.98 13.70 -20.63
C ASN A 53 7.30 14.85 -19.87
N SER A 54 7.06 15.96 -20.56
CA SER A 54 6.54 17.20 -19.98
C SER A 54 5.09 17.13 -19.48
N TYR A 55 4.32 16.17 -19.97
CA TYR A 55 2.93 15.95 -19.53
C TYR A 55 2.81 15.16 -18.22
N ASN A 56 3.90 14.58 -17.71
CA ASN A 56 3.87 13.83 -16.45
C ASN A 56 3.90 14.77 -15.24
N GLY A 57 2.74 15.23 -14.81
CA GLY A 57 2.60 16.04 -13.59
C GLY A 57 2.65 15.27 -12.27
N ALA A 58 2.76 13.95 -12.30
CA ALA A 58 2.58 13.10 -11.13
C ALA A 58 3.90 12.66 -10.49
N VAL A 59 4.90 12.32 -11.30
CA VAL A 59 6.09 11.60 -10.85
C VAL A 59 7.37 12.33 -11.24
N GLY A 60 8.12 12.81 -10.26
CA GLY A 60 9.41 13.50 -10.45
C GLY A 60 10.64 12.63 -10.23
N SER A 61 10.49 11.34 -9.88
CA SER A 61 11.61 10.45 -9.58
C SER A 61 11.41 9.05 -10.15
N ARG A 62 12.55 8.36 -10.41
CA ARG A 62 12.54 6.96 -10.87
C ARG A 62 12.21 5.96 -9.76
N MET A 63 12.33 6.39 -8.50
CA MET A 63 11.99 5.60 -7.31
C MET A 63 10.99 6.39 -6.48
N ASN A 64 9.95 5.69 -6.01
CA ASN A 64 8.89 6.25 -5.18
C ASN A 64 8.60 5.31 -4.01
N ALA A 65 8.12 5.86 -2.91
CA ALA A 65 7.52 5.08 -1.84
C ALA A 65 6.26 4.39 -2.37
N TYR A 66 6.03 3.18 -1.91
CA TYR A 66 4.84 2.38 -2.14
C TYR A 66 4.10 2.22 -0.83
N ILE A 67 2.87 2.67 -0.78
CA ILE A 67 1.98 2.54 0.37
C ILE A 67 0.67 1.95 -0.13
N ASN A 68 0.25 0.84 0.47
CA ASN A 68 -1.01 0.20 0.11
C ASN A 68 -1.77 -0.15 1.38
N ALA A 69 -3.09 -0.01 1.33
CA ALA A 69 -4.00 -0.46 2.37
C ALA A 69 -5.20 -1.14 1.74
N GLY A 70 -5.62 -2.26 2.30
CA GLY A 70 -6.72 -3.04 1.77
C GLY A 70 -7.56 -3.72 2.83
N ILE A 71 -8.77 -4.08 2.45
CA ILE A 71 -9.67 -4.93 3.22
C ILE A 71 -10.14 -6.09 2.34
N TYR A 72 -10.27 -7.25 2.95
CA TYR A 72 -10.69 -8.44 2.23
C TYR A 72 -11.47 -9.42 3.10
N LEU A 73 -12.39 -10.13 2.47
CA LEU A 73 -13.01 -11.32 3.02
C LEU A 73 -12.11 -12.53 2.74
N ASN A 74 -11.90 -13.34 3.75
CA ASN A 74 -11.23 -14.63 3.64
C ASN A 74 -12.25 -15.72 3.96
N TRP A 75 -12.51 -16.59 2.97
CA TRP A 75 -13.41 -17.71 3.09
C TRP A 75 -12.66 -19.02 2.98
N ALA A 76 -12.54 -19.73 4.10
CA ALA A 76 -11.99 -21.10 4.16
C ALA A 76 -13.06 -22.09 3.70
N PHE A 77 -13.12 -22.38 2.40
CA PHE A 77 -14.12 -23.28 1.85
C PHE A 77 -13.70 -24.76 1.94
N SER A 78 -12.43 -25.03 2.26
CA SER A 78 -11.93 -26.35 2.58
C SER A 78 -10.77 -26.30 3.56
N ARG A 79 -10.32 -27.43 4.09
CA ARG A 79 -9.13 -27.51 4.95
C ARG A 79 -7.85 -27.03 4.24
N TYR A 80 -7.81 -27.10 2.92
CA TYR A 80 -6.63 -26.75 2.14
C TYR A 80 -6.70 -25.38 1.51
N PHE A 81 -7.89 -24.88 1.22
CA PHE A 81 -8.03 -23.69 0.40
C PHE A 81 -8.91 -22.60 1.03
N ASP A 82 -8.42 -21.37 0.91
CA ASP A 82 -9.19 -20.16 1.19
C ASP A 82 -9.32 -19.33 -0.07
N LEU A 83 -10.51 -18.74 -0.27
CA LEU A 83 -10.77 -17.72 -1.26
C LEU A 83 -10.68 -16.35 -0.58
N ILE A 84 -9.90 -15.46 -1.18
CA ILE A 84 -9.78 -14.06 -0.76
C ILE A 84 -10.46 -13.18 -1.80
N ILE A 85 -11.36 -12.29 -1.34
CA ILE A 85 -12.00 -11.28 -2.17
C ILE A 85 -11.97 -9.95 -1.42
N GLY A 86 -11.48 -8.90 -2.07
CA GLY A 86 -11.38 -7.59 -1.43
C GLY A 86 -11.05 -6.46 -2.37
N GLY A 87 -10.71 -5.34 -1.78
CA GLY A 87 -10.24 -4.16 -2.50
C GLY A 87 -9.10 -3.49 -1.75
N ASP A 88 -8.32 -2.74 -2.49
CA ASP A 88 -7.19 -2.00 -1.96
C ASP A 88 -7.07 -0.60 -2.58
N PHE A 89 -6.32 0.23 -1.87
CA PHE A 89 -5.90 1.54 -2.30
C PHE A 89 -4.38 1.61 -2.22
N THR A 90 -3.75 2.05 -3.30
CA THR A 90 -2.30 2.20 -3.36
C THR A 90 -1.92 3.64 -3.68
N HIS A 91 -0.93 4.15 -2.95
CA HIS A 91 -0.33 5.45 -3.16
C HIS A 91 1.16 5.32 -3.48
N PHE A 92 1.59 5.98 -4.54
CA PHE A 92 3.00 6.10 -4.91
C PHE A 92 3.42 7.56 -4.82
N SER A 93 4.53 7.83 -4.12
CA SER A 93 5.01 9.19 -3.90
C SER A 93 6.51 9.23 -3.69
N ASN A 94 7.15 10.30 -4.11
CA ASN A 94 8.56 10.55 -3.80
C ASN A 94 8.77 11.36 -2.50
N GLY A 95 7.72 11.60 -1.72
CA GLY A 95 7.81 12.35 -0.47
C GLY A 95 8.23 13.81 -0.65
N ASN A 96 7.88 14.43 -1.78
CA ASN A 96 8.29 15.80 -2.13
C ASN A 96 9.81 16.02 -2.30
N THR A 97 10.58 14.96 -2.51
CA THR A 97 12.03 15.09 -2.70
C THR A 97 12.40 15.62 -4.09
N LYS A 98 11.51 15.39 -5.07
CA LYS A 98 11.64 15.89 -6.45
C LYS A 98 10.29 16.35 -6.99
N PHE A 99 10.33 17.35 -7.85
CA PHE A 99 9.15 17.87 -8.51
C PHE A 99 9.03 17.28 -9.95
N PRO A 100 7.81 17.05 -10.46
CA PRO A 100 6.51 17.08 -9.80
C PRO A 100 6.31 15.93 -8.80
N ASN A 101 5.37 16.08 -7.89
CA ASN A 101 5.16 15.14 -6.79
C ASN A 101 3.68 14.96 -6.41
N ALA A 102 2.78 15.13 -7.35
CA ALA A 102 1.36 14.88 -7.10
C ALA A 102 1.11 13.42 -6.64
N GLY A 103 2.03 12.52 -7.00
CA GLY A 103 1.91 11.11 -6.72
C GLY A 103 0.91 10.41 -7.64
N VAL A 104 0.84 9.10 -7.52
CA VAL A 104 -0.11 8.26 -8.24
C VAL A 104 -0.95 7.49 -7.25
N ASN A 105 -2.27 7.60 -7.35
CA ASN A 105 -3.22 6.88 -6.55
C ASN A 105 -3.95 5.85 -7.42
N THR A 106 -4.08 4.63 -6.92
CA THR A 106 -4.83 3.56 -7.59
C THR A 106 -5.74 2.85 -6.62
N THR A 107 -6.88 2.40 -7.12
CA THR A 107 -7.77 1.48 -6.42
C THR A 107 -7.81 0.18 -7.18
N GLY A 108 -7.82 -0.94 -6.46
CA GLY A 108 -7.82 -2.28 -7.03
C GLY A 108 -8.87 -3.19 -6.44
N ALA A 109 -9.31 -4.16 -7.23
CA ALA A 109 -10.02 -5.33 -6.76
C ALA A 109 -9.03 -6.49 -6.58
N LYS A 110 -9.17 -7.22 -5.48
CA LYS A 110 -8.31 -8.33 -5.12
C LYS A 110 -9.12 -9.63 -5.11
N ILE A 111 -8.63 -10.62 -5.82
CA ILE A 111 -9.10 -11.99 -5.72
C ILE A 111 -7.88 -12.91 -5.59
N GLY A 112 -7.95 -13.87 -4.70
CA GLY A 112 -6.81 -14.77 -4.45
C GLY A 112 -7.26 -16.12 -3.93
N LEU A 113 -6.44 -17.12 -4.20
CA LEU A 113 -6.57 -18.47 -3.67
C LEU A 113 -5.35 -18.76 -2.79
N VAL A 114 -5.60 -19.15 -1.54
CA VAL A 114 -4.53 -19.50 -0.58
C VAL A 114 -4.58 -20.99 -0.30
N TYR A 115 -3.43 -21.64 -0.45
CA TYR A 115 -3.27 -23.04 -0.07
C TYR A 115 -2.66 -23.13 1.35
N ASN A 116 -3.30 -23.92 2.23
CA ASN A 116 -2.89 -24.12 3.60
C ASN A 116 -2.32 -25.56 3.78
N PHE A 117 -1.05 -25.65 4.12
CA PHE A 117 -0.36 -26.94 4.22
C PHE A 117 -0.76 -27.76 5.46
N ASN A 118 -0.98 -27.13 6.61
CA ASN A 118 -1.11 -27.81 7.90
C ASN A 118 -2.38 -27.47 8.68
N ARG A 119 -3.45 -27.01 8.01
CA ARG A 119 -4.71 -26.72 8.69
C ARG A 119 -5.42 -28.02 9.05
N THR A 120 -5.86 -28.11 10.30
CA THR A 120 -6.68 -29.24 10.79
C THR A 120 -8.18 -28.98 10.59
N GLU A 121 -8.98 -30.04 10.49
CA GLU A 121 -10.46 -29.94 10.42
C GLU A 121 -11.03 -29.22 11.66
N GLU A 122 -10.42 -29.44 12.83
CA GLU A 122 -10.83 -28.78 14.06
C GLU A 122 -10.74 -27.24 14.00
N GLU A 123 -9.79 -26.68 13.23
CA GLU A 123 -9.65 -25.24 13.08
C GLU A 123 -10.81 -24.62 12.30
N LEU A 124 -11.45 -25.38 11.42
CA LEU A 124 -12.64 -24.96 10.66
C LEU A 124 -13.93 -25.06 11.49
N THR A 125 -13.93 -25.88 12.51
CA THR A 125 -15.09 -26.14 13.37
C THR A 125 -15.00 -25.48 14.74
N LYS A 126 -13.81 -25.01 15.14
CA LYS A 126 -13.61 -24.35 16.45
C LYS A 126 -14.60 -23.21 16.64
N SER A 127 -15.44 -23.39 17.66
CA SER A 127 -16.34 -22.37 18.16
C SER A 127 -15.64 -21.02 18.33
N LEU A 128 -16.39 -19.93 18.15
CA LEU A 128 -15.95 -18.55 18.37
C LEU A 128 -15.57 -18.22 19.83
N LEU A 129 -15.38 -19.21 20.66
CA LEU A 129 -14.91 -19.04 22.04
C LEU A 129 -13.55 -18.33 21.97
N ARG A 130 -13.60 -17.04 22.29
CA ARG A 130 -12.39 -16.23 22.48
C ARG A 130 -11.62 -16.87 23.64
N PRO A 131 -10.36 -17.27 23.47
CA PRO A 131 -9.54 -17.59 24.62
C PRO A 131 -9.54 -16.35 25.55
N ALA A 132 -9.65 -16.58 26.85
CA ALA A 132 -9.59 -15.48 27.81
C ALA A 132 -8.31 -14.69 27.54
N ILE A 133 -8.47 -13.41 27.25
CA ILE A 133 -7.32 -12.50 27.03
C ILE A 133 -6.61 -12.41 28.37
N PRO A 134 -5.31 -12.80 28.46
CA PRO A 134 -4.55 -12.63 29.69
C PRO A 134 -4.64 -11.18 30.16
N ARG A 135 -4.86 -10.98 31.46
CA ARG A 135 -4.80 -9.63 32.02
C ARG A 135 -3.37 -9.14 31.94
N PHE A 136 -3.10 -8.25 31.01
CA PHE A 136 -1.83 -7.52 30.99
C PHE A 136 -1.75 -6.56 32.18
N PRO A 137 -0.64 -6.50 32.89
CA PRO A 137 -0.45 -5.48 33.91
C PRO A 137 -0.56 -4.09 33.25
N ARG A 138 -1.35 -3.22 33.85
CA ARG A 138 -1.44 -1.82 33.38
C ARG A 138 -0.09 -1.18 33.54
N HIS A 139 0.52 -0.79 32.46
CA HIS A 139 1.73 0.02 32.44
C HIS A 139 1.51 1.22 31.53
N ILE A 140 2.16 2.31 31.84
CA ILE A 140 2.16 3.52 31.02
C ILE A 140 3.55 3.61 30.43
N SER A 141 3.65 3.64 29.11
CA SER A 141 4.88 3.97 28.39
C SER A 141 4.72 5.35 27.75
N TYR A 142 5.79 6.09 27.70
CA TYR A 142 5.86 7.38 27.04
C TYR A 142 6.90 7.26 25.93
N ASP A 143 6.46 7.45 24.70
CA ASP A 143 7.33 7.43 23.52
C ASP A 143 7.39 8.85 22.96
N LEU A 144 8.59 9.39 22.82
CA LEU A 144 8.83 10.67 22.15
C LEU A 144 9.46 10.40 20.80
N VAL A 145 8.71 10.68 19.74
CA VAL A 145 9.20 10.56 18.37
C VAL A 145 9.41 11.94 17.79
N LEU A 146 10.65 12.24 17.43
CA LEU A 146 11.02 13.46 16.71
C LEU A 146 11.35 13.10 15.27
N PHE A 147 10.69 13.80 14.32
CA PHE A 147 11.02 13.65 12.92
C PHE A 147 11.14 15.00 12.24
N GLY A 148 11.94 15.05 11.18
CA GLY A 148 12.10 16.21 10.33
C GLY A 148 11.92 15.81 8.88
N SER A 149 11.46 16.74 8.06
CA SER A 149 11.31 16.50 6.62
C SER A 149 11.72 17.76 5.83
N TRP A 150 12.23 17.52 4.62
CA TRP A 150 12.46 18.58 3.64
C TRP A 150 11.41 18.48 2.56
N ARG A 151 10.83 19.64 2.21
CA ARG A 151 9.83 19.73 1.16
C ARG A 151 10.32 20.65 0.06
N ARG A 152 10.32 20.17 -1.18
CA ARG A 152 10.51 21.02 -2.38
C ARG A 152 9.15 21.47 -2.91
N LYS A 153 9.00 22.75 -3.13
CA LYS A 153 7.82 23.35 -3.75
C LYS A 153 8.09 23.55 -5.24
N GLY A 154 7.08 23.26 -6.06
CA GLY A 154 7.06 23.66 -7.46
C GLY A 154 6.38 25.03 -7.61
N VAL A 155 6.86 25.84 -8.50
CA VAL A 155 6.28 27.13 -8.87
C VAL A 155 5.92 27.08 -10.35
N TYR A 156 4.70 27.53 -10.68
CA TYR A 156 4.30 27.71 -12.07
C TYR A 156 4.95 28.98 -12.62
N ILE A 157 5.63 28.87 -13.75
CA ILE A 157 6.07 30.01 -14.53
C ILE A 157 4.99 30.36 -15.56
N GLY A 158 4.98 31.61 -16.04
CA GLY A 158 3.91 32.15 -16.86
C GLY A 158 3.61 31.44 -18.19
N ASP A 159 4.42 30.46 -18.58
CA ASP A 159 4.20 29.56 -19.72
C ASP A 159 3.51 28.22 -19.32
N GLY A 160 3.06 28.09 -18.07
CA GLY A 160 2.41 26.88 -17.55
C GLY A 160 3.37 25.77 -17.12
N ARG A 161 4.69 25.95 -17.27
CA ARG A 161 5.67 24.99 -16.79
C ARG A 161 5.88 25.11 -15.29
N GLN A 162 6.11 23.97 -14.67
CA GLN A 162 6.42 23.89 -13.23
C GLN A 162 7.93 23.74 -13.05
N ILE A 163 8.53 24.59 -12.23
CA ILE A 163 9.94 24.48 -11.82
C ILE A 163 10.06 24.33 -10.32
N ALA A 164 11.16 23.69 -9.86
CA ALA A 164 11.48 23.67 -8.45
C ALA A 164 11.76 25.11 -7.97
N SER A 165 11.17 25.48 -6.82
CA SER A 165 11.45 26.82 -6.23
C SER A 165 12.94 26.95 -5.90
N PRO A 166 13.64 27.99 -6.34
CA PRO A 166 14.99 28.26 -5.89
C PRO A 166 14.97 28.56 -4.39
N GLY A 167 15.73 27.82 -3.59
CA GLY A 167 15.91 28.12 -2.17
C GLY A 167 14.98 27.38 -1.19
N SER A 168 14.41 26.23 -1.57
CA SER A 168 13.71 25.32 -0.64
C SER A 168 14.55 24.09 -0.33
#